data_d171d6454cac30e7dc2c6e0b3213fc1f
#
_entry.id   d171d6454cac30e7dc2c6e0b3213fc1f
#
_cell.length_a   1.000
_cell.length_b   1.000
_cell.length_c   1.000
_cell.angle_alpha   90.00
_cell.angle_beta   90.00
_cell.angle_gamma   90.00
#
_symmetry.space_group_name_H-M   'P 1'
#
loop_
_entity.id
_entity.type
_entity.pdbx_description
1 polymer ?
#
loop_
_entity_poly.entity_id
_entity_poly.type
_entity_poly.pdbx_seq_one_letter_code
_entity_poly.pdbx_strand_id
1 'polypeptide(L)'
;ILGAYTVAPADETDIQKTILAGKQLLMKNPVQELRWYRRIVNQFKYISPLLWFSQLLAIGICMLLISQISSDTDMTAILSAISFIVALLGVVGFPEVCKSFSYQMWELEQSCKYNLRQIIAIKLSIIGTIDLIIILAITLFTSLQTELPMWEMALYLFVPFNLACIVSFFVTSLARNKNSVFPIFPAGFGFAFLMLLCINRFSPYQSISIPIWLILCFGTFAILIWKAAQFIKGMDEGGLAICN
;
A
#
# COMPACT_ATOMS: atom_id res chain seq x y z
N ILE A 1 46.69 17.37 14.06
CA ILE A 1 46.26 18.68 14.60
C ILE A 1 44.88 18.58 15.28
N LEU A 2 44.10 17.50 15.12
CA LEU A 2 42.79 17.28 15.76
C LEU A 2 42.85 16.64 17.16
N GLY A 3 44.04 16.26 17.67
CA GLY A 3 44.18 15.56 18.95
C GLY A 3 44.28 16.44 20.20
N ALA A 4 44.19 17.77 20.07
CA ALA A 4 44.41 18.68 21.18
C ALA A 4 43.14 19.44 21.66
N TYR A 5 41.96 19.11 21.16
CA TYR A 5 40.71 19.73 21.61
C TYR A 5 40.09 18.90 22.73
N THR A 6 40.51 19.16 23.96
CA THR A 6 39.81 18.67 25.15
C THR A 6 38.63 19.59 25.43
N VAL A 7 37.44 19.11 25.13
CA VAL A 7 36.19 19.80 25.53
C VAL A 7 36.09 19.70 27.04
N ALA A 8 36.06 20.85 27.74
CA ALA A 8 35.82 20.88 29.18
C ALA A 8 34.47 20.19 29.48
N PRO A 9 34.39 19.34 30.53
CA PRO A 9 33.13 18.74 30.91
C PRO A 9 32.12 19.85 31.21
N ALA A 10 30.90 19.70 30.65
CA ALA A 10 29.84 20.68 30.86
C ALA A 10 29.46 20.70 32.34
N ASP A 11 29.31 21.90 32.92
CA ASP A 11 28.90 22.05 34.31
C ASP A 11 27.45 21.57 34.46
N GLU A 12 27.18 20.75 35.49
CA GLU A 12 25.84 20.22 35.77
C GLU A 12 24.79 21.33 35.91
N THR A 13 25.19 22.49 36.42
CA THR A 13 24.31 23.65 36.54
C THR A 13 23.88 24.23 35.19
N ASP A 14 24.72 24.18 34.18
CA ASP A 14 24.40 24.66 32.84
C ASP A 14 23.57 23.62 32.04
N ILE A 15 23.81 22.35 32.29
CA ILE A 15 22.95 21.26 31.78
C ILE A 15 21.52 21.42 32.33
N GLN A 16 21.36 21.65 33.63
CA GLN A 16 20.05 21.85 34.24
C GLN A 16 19.35 23.12 33.76
N LYS A 17 20.07 24.24 33.57
CA LYS A 17 19.49 25.45 32.97
C LYS A 17 19.00 25.19 31.55
N THR A 18 19.76 24.47 30.75
CA THR A 18 19.37 24.12 29.37
C THR A 18 18.11 23.22 29.35
N ILE A 19 18.04 22.24 30.26
CA ILE A 19 16.87 21.37 30.42
C ILE A 19 15.64 22.19 30.85
N LEU A 20 15.81 23.12 31.81
CA LEU A 20 14.72 23.97 32.29
C LEU A 20 14.24 24.93 31.17
N ALA A 21 15.14 25.55 30.45
CA ALA A 21 14.81 26.39 29.30
C ALA A 21 14.08 25.60 28.19
N GLY A 22 14.54 24.38 27.89
CA GLY A 22 13.86 23.47 26.97
C GLY A 22 12.46 23.09 27.44
N LYS A 23 12.29 22.77 28.72
CA LYS A 23 10.98 22.50 29.34
C LYS A 23 10.04 23.71 29.26
N GLN A 24 10.54 24.92 29.55
CA GLN A 24 9.75 26.15 29.43
C GLN A 24 9.30 26.44 28.01
N LEU A 25 10.17 26.21 27.02
CA LEU A 25 9.82 26.34 25.59
C LEU A 25 8.77 25.32 25.15
N LEU A 26 8.83 24.08 25.64
CA LEU A 26 7.81 23.04 25.39
C LEU A 26 6.48 23.37 26.06
N MET A 27 6.47 23.96 27.25
CA MET A 27 5.25 24.40 27.93
C MET A 27 4.63 25.65 27.28
N LYS A 28 5.45 26.56 26.77
CA LYS A 28 5.00 27.78 26.10
C LYS A 28 4.43 27.55 24.71
N ASN A 29 4.93 26.52 24.04
CA ASN A 29 4.41 26.02 22.78
C ASN A 29 3.93 24.58 22.98
N PRO A 30 2.73 24.35 23.56
CA PRO A 30 2.19 23.01 23.62
C PRO A 30 2.14 22.51 22.18
N VAL A 31 2.90 21.44 21.93
CA VAL A 31 2.93 20.82 20.60
C VAL A 31 1.49 20.45 20.30
N GLN A 32 0.80 21.29 19.51
CA GLN A 32 -0.56 21.05 19.10
C GLN A 32 -0.59 19.64 18.53
N GLU A 33 -1.27 18.74 19.24
CA GLU A 33 -1.56 17.42 18.69
C GLU A 33 -2.32 17.65 17.40
N LEU A 34 -1.63 17.49 16.27
CA LEU A 34 -2.30 17.59 14.98
C LEU A 34 -3.43 16.57 15.00
N ARG A 35 -4.68 17.06 14.89
CA ARG A 35 -5.84 16.18 14.75
C ARG A 35 -5.56 15.15 13.69
N TRP A 36 -5.95 13.91 13.90
CA TRP A 36 -5.64 12.75 13.04
C TRP A 36 -5.88 13.02 11.55
N TYR A 37 -6.94 13.78 11.19
CA TYR A 37 -7.24 14.13 9.79
C TYR A 37 -6.17 15.03 9.14
N ARG A 38 -5.55 15.96 9.88
CA ARG A 38 -4.44 16.78 9.37
C ARG A 38 -3.21 15.93 9.06
N ARG A 39 -3.01 14.84 9.82
CA ARG A 39 -1.92 13.88 9.56
C ARG A 39 -2.15 13.17 8.22
N ILE A 40 -3.39 12.73 7.96
CA ILE A 40 -3.76 12.09 6.70
C ILE A 40 -3.57 13.05 5.53
N VAL A 41 -4.11 14.28 5.63
CA VAL A 41 -3.99 15.30 4.57
C VAL A 41 -2.53 15.65 4.28
N ASN A 42 -1.69 15.78 5.31
CA ASN A 42 -0.26 16.03 5.11
C ASN A 42 0.41 14.84 4.41
N GLN A 43 0.09 13.59 4.75
CA GLN A 43 0.67 12.42 4.09
C GLN A 43 0.27 12.32 2.61
N PHE A 44 -0.93 12.78 2.25
CA PHE A 44 -1.38 12.84 0.86
C PHE A 44 -0.43 13.63 -0.04
N LYS A 45 0.16 14.71 0.48
CA LYS A 45 1.12 15.56 -0.24
C LYS A 45 2.47 14.86 -0.49
N TYR A 46 2.81 13.86 0.34
CA TYR A 46 4.08 13.14 0.24
C TYR A 46 3.99 11.85 -0.60
N ILE A 47 2.81 11.52 -1.13
CA ILE A 47 2.63 10.41 -2.08
C ILE A 47 3.14 10.88 -3.45
N SER A 48 3.91 10.05 -4.14
CA SER A 48 4.51 10.44 -5.42
C SER A 48 3.43 10.70 -6.50
N PRO A 49 3.60 11.73 -7.33
CA PRO A 49 2.67 12.02 -8.43
C PRO A 49 2.60 10.88 -9.45
N LEU A 50 3.65 10.05 -9.55
CA LEU A 50 3.69 8.88 -10.42
C LEU A 50 2.62 7.85 -10.06
N LEU A 51 2.34 7.67 -8.76
CA LEU A 51 1.27 6.76 -8.30
C LEU A 51 -0.10 7.27 -8.77
N TRP A 52 -0.37 8.56 -8.61
CA TRP A 52 -1.62 9.17 -9.07
C TRP A 52 -1.80 9.03 -10.57
N PHE A 53 -0.74 9.28 -11.33
CA PHE A 53 -0.76 9.14 -12.79
C PHE A 53 -1.02 7.69 -13.21
N SER A 54 -0.40 6.69 -12.55
CA SER A 54 -0.64 5.28 -12.85
C SER A 54 -2.07 4.83 -12.55
N GLN A 55 -2.67 5.33 -11.46
CA GLN A 55 -4.07 5.06 -11.12
C GLN A 55 -5.04 5.68 -12.14
N LEU A 56 -4.81 6.93 -12.54
CA LEU A 56 -5.60 7.58 -13.59
C LEU A 56 -5.47 6.86 -14.94
N LEU A 57 -4.26 6.43 -15.29
CA LEU A 57 -4.02 5.65 -16.50
C LEU A 57 -4.79 4.31 -16.46
N ALA A 58 -4.76 3.60 -15.32
CA ALA A 58 -5.48 2.35 -15.15
C ALA A 58 -7.00 2.54 -15.30
N ILE A 59 -7.57 3.59 -14.71
CA ILE A 59 -8.98 3.94 -14.88
C ILE A 59 -9.28 4.21 -16.35
N GLY A 60 -8.45 5.03 -17.03
CA GLY A 60 -8.63 5.36 -18.44
C GLY A 60 -8.63 4.11 -19.34
N ILE A 61 -7.68 3.20 -19.14
CA ILE A 61 -7.61 1.93 -19.89
C ILE A 61 -8.84 1.07 -19.59
N CYS A 62 -9.24 0.92 -18.31
CA CYS A 62 -10.45 0.18 -17.96
C CYS A 62 -11.70 0.76 -18.63
N MET A 63 -11.86 2.09 -18.65
CA MET A 63 -12.99 2.74 -19.31
C MET A 63 -13.00 2.50 -20.82
N LEU A 64 -11.83 2.51 -21.46
CA LEU A 64 -11.70 2.17 -22.89
C LEU A 64 -12.08 0.71 -23.15
N LEU A 65 -11.63 -0.23 -22.30
CA LEU A 65 -12.00 -1.65 -22.43
C LEU A 65 -13.50 -1.86 -22.22
N ILE A 66 -14.10 -1.19 -21.24
CA ILE A 66 -15.55 -1.27 -20.99
C ILE A 66 -16.34 -0.73 -22.18
N SER A 67 -15.87 0.35 -22.81
CA SER A 67 -16.54 0.91 -24.01
C SER A 67 -16.49 -0.01 -25.23
N GLN A 68 -15.58 -0.99 -25.25
CA GLN A 68 -15.48 -2.01 -26.30
C GLN A 68 -16.46 -3.19 -26.09
N ILE A 69 -17.17 -3.22 -24.98
CA ILE A 69 -18.18 -4.26 -24.73
C ILE A 69 -19.33 -4.07 -25.71
N SER A 70 -19.39 -4.93 -26.71
CA SER A 70 -20.46 -5.00 -27.69
C SER A 70 -20.96 -6.45 -27.78
N SER A 71 -22.11 -6.65 -28.40
CA SER A 71 -22.74 -7.98 -28.53
C SER A 71 -21.85 -9.04 -29.20
N ASP A 72 -20.82 -8.61 -29.96
CA ASP A 72 -19.93 -9.53 -30.70
C ASP A 72 -18.56 -9.73 -30.04
N THR A 73 -18.28 -9.09 -28.91
CA THR A 73 -16.98 -9.23 -28.24
C THR A 73 -16.99 -10.31 -27.16
N ASP A 74 -15.91 -11.07 -27.06
CA ASP A 74 -15.71 -12.06 -25.99
C ASP A 74 -15.66 -11.39 -24.63
N MET A 75 -16.79 -11.36 -23.92
CA MET A 75 -16.92 -10.74 -22.61
C MET A 75 -15.89 -11.26 -21.59
N THR A 76 -15.54 -12.56 -21.69
CA THR A 76 -14.51 -13.17 -20.84
C THR A 76 -13.13 -12.57 -21.06
N ALA A 77 -12.77 -12.23 -22.29
CA ALA A 77 -11.49 -11.62 -22.61
C ALA A 77 -11.39 -10.21 -22.05
N ILE A 78 -12.44 -9.39 -22.18
CA ILE A 78 -12.48 -8.04 -21.63
C ILE A 78 -12.43 -8.08 -20.11
N LEU A 79 -13.24 -8.95 -19.48
CA LEU A 79 -13.26 -9.10 -18.03
C LEU A 79 -11.91 -9.56 -17.48
N SER A 80 -11.21 -10.46 -18.17
CA SER A 80 -9.87 -10.91 -17.81
C SER A 80 -8.83 -9.76 -17.90
N ALA A 81 -8.95 -8.92 -18.92
CA ALA A 81 -8.08 -7.75 -19.08
C ALA A 81 -8.32 -6.70 -17.98
N ILE A 82 -9.58 -6.42 -17.64
CA ILE A 82 -9.93 -5.54 -16.53
C ILE A 82 -9.40 -6.09 -15.21
N SER A 83 -9.59 -7.39 -14.94
CA SER A 83 -9.06 -8.05 -13.74
C SER A 83 -7.54 -7.98 -13.64
N PHE A 84 -6.83 -8.09 -14.76
CA PHE A 84 -5.38 -7.91 -14.81
C PHE A 84 -4.97 -6.49 -14.41
N ILE A 85 -5.64 -5.47 -14.96
CA ILE A 85 -5.36 -4.06 -14.63
C ILE A 85 -5.65 -3.79 -13.15
N VAL A 86 -6.76 -4.31 -12.63
CA VAL A 86 -7.13 -4.18 -11.23
C VAL A 86 -6.12 -4.89 -10.30
N ALA A 87 -5.60 -6.07 -10.70
CA ALA A 87 -4.53 -6.72 -9.97
C ALA A 87 -3.24 -5.89 -9.97
N LEU A 88 -2.91 -5.23 -11.09
CA LEU A 88 -1.76 -4.31 -11.16
C LEU A 88 -1.90 -3.10 -10.24
N LEU A 89 -3.11 -2.55 -10.05
CA LEU A 89 -3.34 -1.47 -9.06
C LEU A 89 -2.88 -1.90 -7.68
N GLY A 90 -3.22 -3.13 -7.24
CA GLY A 90 -2.78 -3.68 -5.97
C GLY A 90 -1.26 -3.81 -5.82
N VAL A 91 -0.51 -3.90 -6.93
CA VAL A 91 0.95 -3.99 -6.93
C VAL A 91 1.61 -2.60 -6.87
N VAL A 92 1.07 -1.64 -7.65
CA VAL A 92 1.70 -0.32 -7.88
C VAL A 92 1.79 0.52 -6.59
N GLY A 93 0.88 0.32 -5.65
CA GLY A 93 0.90 1.02 -4.35
C GLY A 93 2.07 0.62 -3.44
N PHE A 94 2.57 -0.61 -3.54
CA PHE A 94 3.58 -1.15 -2.61
C PHE A 94 4.95 -0.49 -2.69
N PRO A 95 5.54 -0.17 -3.86
CA PRO A 95 6.81 0.53 -3.93
C PRO A 95 6.79 1.89 -3.22
N GLU A 96 5.65 2.58 -3.21
CA GLU A 96 5.50 3.85 -2.51
C GLU A 96 5.57 3.68 -0.98
N VAL A 97 4.98 2.61 -0.47
CA VAL A 97 5.09 2.24 0.95
C VAL A 97 6.54 1.88 1.29
N CYS A 98 7.22 1.16 0.39
CA CYS A 98 8.59 0.69 0.60
C CYS A 98 9.66 1.77 0.48
N LYS A 99 9.39 2.87 -0.23
CA LYS A 99 10.32 4.03 -0.30
C LYS A 99 10.71 4.52 1.09
N SER A 100 9.80 4.52 2.03
CA SER A 100 10.06 4.93 3.41
C SER A 100 11.13 4.08 4.10
N PHE A 101 11.32 2.81 3.68
CA PHE A 101 12.36 1.92 4.22
C PHE A 101 13.70 2.04 3.51
N SER A 102 13.69 2.32 2.18
CA SER A 102 14.88 2.26 1.33
C SER A 102 15.86 3.41 1.59
N TYR A 103 15.40 4.53 2.13
CA TYR A 103 16.24 5.73 2.30
C TYR A 103 16.99 5.79 3.63
N GLN A 104 17.09 4.70 4.40
CA GLN A 104 17.74 4.65 5.73
C GLN A 104 17.28 5.80 6.66
N MET A 105 16.08 6.34 6.41
CA MET A 105 15.51 7.45 7.20
C MET A 105 15.06 7.01 8.60
N TRP A 106 15.21 5.74 8.93
CA TRP A 106 14.77 5.19 10.21
C TRP A 106 15.53 5.78 11.40
N GLU A 107 16.83 6.11 11.23
CA GLU A 107 17.62 6.79 12.27
C GLU A 107 17.14 8.22 12.54
N LEU A 108 16.75 8.95 11.47
CA LEU A 108 16.14 10.26 11.59
C LEU A 108 14.71 10.19 12.13
N GLU A 109 13.95 9.15 11.81
CA GLU A 109 12.58 8.98 12.25
C GLU A 109 12.47 8.52 13.72
N GLN A 110 13.48 7.85 14.29
CA GLN A 110 13.54 7.58 15.73
C GLN A 110 13.64 8.88 16.57
N SER A 111 14.23 9.92 16.02
CA SER A 111 14.27 11.25 16.65
C SER A 111 13.03 12.10 16.37
N CYS A 112 12.16 11.67 15.43
CA CYS A 112 10.93 12.36 15.08
C CYS A 112 9.76 11.94 15.96
N LYS A 113 8.85 12.87 16.20
CA LYS A 113 7.62 12.71 17.02
C LYS A 113 6.68 11.56 16.58
N TYR A 114 6.84 11.05 15.35
CA TYR A 114 5.98 10.02 14.77
C TYR A 114 6.76 8.75 14.52
N ASN A 115 6.24 7.65 15.07
CA ASN A 115 6.80 6.33 14.81
C ASN A 115 6.61 5.97 13.32
N LEU A 116 7.67 5.49 12.64
CA LEU A 116 7.68 5.02 11.25
C LEU A 116 6.46 4.12 10.93
N ARG A 117 6.11 3.25 11.88
CA ARG A 117 4.93 2.39 11.82
C ARG A 117 3.63 3.16 11.54
N GLN A 118 3.43 4.30 12.21
CA GLN A 118 2.22 5.11 12.03
C GLN A 118 2.17 5.74 10.64
N ILE A 119 3.31 6.24 10.15
CA ILE A 119 3.42 6.84 8.82
C ILE A 119 3.08 5.82 7.73
N ILE A 120 3.64 4.62 7.84
CA ILE A 120 3.42 3.53 6.88
C ILE A 120 1.99 3.03 6.94
N ALA A 121 1.42 2.85 8.14
CA ALA A 121 0.02 2.46 8.29
C ALA A 121 -0.93 3.48 7.67
N ILE A 122 -0.67 4.78 7.83
CA ILE A 122 -1.46 5.86 7.22
C ILE A 122 -1.32 5.82 5.69
N LYS A 123 -0.10 5.71 5.15
CA LYS A 123 0.12 5.61 3.69
C LYS A 123 -0.60 4.40 3.10
N LEU A 124 -0.45 3.23 3.72
CA LEU A 124 -1.11 2.00 3.27
C LEU A 124 -2.64 2.14 3.30
N SER A 125 -3.18 2.78 4.36
CA SER A 125 -4.62 3.03 4.47
C SER A 125 -5.12 3.99 3.39
N ILE A 126 -4.37 5.06 3.08
CA ILE A 126 -4.72 6.02 2.03
C ILE A 126 -4.76 5.31 0.67
N ILE A 127 -3.67 4.62 0.31
CA ILE A 127 -3.55 3.93 -0.98
C ILE A 127 -4.65 2.87 -1.10
N GLY A 128 -4.84 2.02 -0.09
CA GLY A 128 -5.86 0.97 -0.11
C GLY A 128 -7.29 1.52 -0.20
N THR A 129 -7.59 2.67 0.45
CA THR A 129 -8.91 3.31 0.33
C THR A 129 -9.15 3.84 -1.08
N ILE A 130 -8.14 4.43 -1.71
CA ILE A 130 -8.25 4.95 -3.07
C ILE A 130 -8.42 3.80 -4.07
N ASP A 131 -7.60 2.74 -3.95
CA ASP A 131 -7.73 1.55 -4.80
C ASP A 131 -9.11 0.93 -4.68
N LEU A 132 -9.67 0.86 -3.45
CA LEU A 132 -11.03 0.37 -3.22
C LEU A 132 -12.09 1.24 -3.92
N ILE A 133 -11.96 2.56 -3.84
CA ILE A 133 -12.87 3.49 -4.55
C ILE A 133 -12.77 3.29 -6.07
N ILE A 134 -11.56 3.13 -6.60
CA ILE A 134 -11.33 2.88 -8.03
C ILE A 134 -11.99 1.57 -8.46
N ILE A 135 -11.80 0.49 -7.71
CA ILE A 135 -12.40 -0.82 -8.02
C ILE A 135 -13.91 -0.73 -7.99
N LEU A 136 -14.51 -0.06 -6.99
CA LEU A 136 -15.95 0.15 -6.92
C LEU A 136 -16.46 0.96 -8.11
N ALA A 137 -15.75 1.99 -8.54
CA ALA A 137 -16.11 2.77 -9.72
C ALA A 137 -16.06 1.91 -10.99
N ILE A 138 -14.99 1.14 -11.20
CA ILE A 138 -14.86 0.22 -12.34
C ILE A 138 -15.98 -0.82 -12.31
N THR A 139 -16.27 -1.42 -11.14
CA THR A 139 -17.35 -2.39 -10.97
C THR A 139 -18.70 -1.81 -11.37
N LEU A 140 -19.00 -0.59 -10.92
CA LEU A 140 -20.25 0.11 -11.25
C LEU A 140 -20.36 0.32 -12.75
N PHE A 141 -19.32 0.87 -13.39
CA PHE A 141 -19.34 1.13 -14.84
C PHE A 141 -19.46 -0.15 -15.66
N THR A 142 -18.75 -1.22 -15.25
CA THR A 142 -18.84 -2.51 -15.94
C THR A 142 -20.24 -3.12 -15.79
N SER A 143 -20.83 -3.06 -14.60
CA SER A 143 -22.19 -3.54 -14.34
C SER A 143 -23.26 -2.77 -15.14
N LEU A 144 -23.05 -1.48 -15.42
CA LEU A 144 -23.99 -0.71 -16.26
C LEU A 144 -23.95 -1.09 -17.74
N GLN A 145 -22.83 -1.63 -18.22
CA GLN A 145 -22.64 -2.04 -19.61
C GLN A 145 -22.93 -3.54 -19.84
N THR A 146 -23.02 -4.31 -18.77
CA THR A 146 -23.23 -5.75 -18.81
C THR A 146 -24.53 -6.08 -18.10
N GLU A 147 -25.15 -7.20 -18.45
CA GLU A 147 -26.35 -7.69 -17.77
C GLU A 147 -26.05 -8.35 -16.42
N LEU A 148 -24.75 -8.42 -16.05
CA LEU A 148 -24.31 -9.07 -14.80
C LEU A 148 -24.59 -8.17 -13.60
N PRO A 149 -25.07 -8.75 -12.49
CA PRO A 149 -25.32 -7.99 -11.27
C PRO A 149 -24.02 -7.44 -10.67
N MET A 150 -24.09 -6.22 -10.13
CA MET A 150 -22.94 -5.48 -9.59
C MET A 150 -22.11 -6.29 -8.57
N TRP A 151 -22.75 -7.10 -7.74
CA TRP A 151 -22.07 -7.91 -6.73
C TRP A 151 -21.21 -9.04 -7.30
N GLU A 152 -21.61 -9.65 -8.41
CA GLU A 152 -20.81 -10.66 -9.13
C GLU A 152 -19.56 -10.02 -9.74
N MET A 153 -19.72 -8.86 -10.39
CA MET A 153 -18.62 -8.10 -10.92
C MET A 153 -17.63 -7.68 -9.83
N ALA A 154 -18.15 -7.26 -8.66
CA ALA A 154 -17.31 -6.94 -7.52
C ALA A 154 -16.46 -8.15 -7.10
N LEU A 155 -17.05 -9.34 -6.98
CA LEU A 155 -16.31 -10.55 -6.61
C LEU A 155 -15.20 -10.88 -7.62
N TYR A 156 -15.49 -10.77 -8.91
CA TYR A 156 -14.54 -11.07 -9.98
C TYR A 156 -13.35 -10.11 -10.00
N LEU A 157 -13.51 -8.87 -9.54
CA LEU A 157 -12.43 -7.87 -9.49
C LEU A 157 -11.70 -7.87 -8.13
N PHE A 158 -12.43 -8.09 -7.02
CA PHE A 158 -11.80 -8.07 -5.68
C PHE A 158 -10.87 -9.26 -5.43
N VAL A 159 -11.20 -10.46 -5.93
CA VAL A 159 -10.36 -11.63 -5.69
C VAL A 159 -8.97 -11.48 -6.31
N PRO A 160 -8.79 -11.16 -7.61
CA PRO A 160 -7.46 -10.97 -8.18
C PRO A 160 -6.71 -9.79 -7.55
N PHE A 161 -7.40 -8.71 -7.18
CA PHE A 161 -6.82 -7.60 -6.45
C PHE A 161 -6.25 -8.02 -5.08
N ASN A 162 -7.06 -8.71 -4.27
CA ASN A 162 -6.62 -9.19 -2.95
C ASN A 162 -5.42 -10.13 -3.06
N LEU A 163 -5.44 -11.05 -4.04
CA LEU A 163 -4.33 -11.97 -4.27
C LEU A 163 -3.05 -11.22 -4.67
N ALA A 164 -3.16 -10.24 -5.55
CA ALA A 164 -2.02 -9.39 -5.94
C ALA A 164 -1.45 -8.62 -4.75
N CYS A 165 -2.31 -8.07 -3.89
CA CYS A 165 -1.90 -7.41 -2.64
C CYS A 165 -1.19 -8.39 -1.69
N ILE A 166 -1.71 -9.61 -1.49
CA ILE A 166 -1.11 -10.64 -0.63
C ILE A 166 0.30 -11.00 -1.13
N VAL A 167 0.46 -11.22 -2.43
CA VAL A 167 1.76 -11.50 -3.04
C VAL A 167 2.72 -10.32 -2.86
N SER A 168 2.23 -9.10 -3.06
CA SER A 168 3.03 -7.88 -2.86
C SER A 168 3.49 -7.74 -1.42
N PHE A 169 2.65 -8.01 -0.42
CA PHE A 169 3.05 -8.07 0.99
C PHE A 169 4.11 -9.14 1.25
N PHE A 170 3.94 -10.32 0.67
CA PHE A 170 4.89 -11.42 0.85
C PHE A 170 6.26 -11.06 0.28
N VAL A 171 6.30 -10.55 -0.97
CA VAL A 171 7.56 -10.13 -1.62
C VAL A 171 8.20 -8.96 -0.87
N THR A 172 7.42 -8.01 -0.40
CA THR A 172 7.91 -6.89 0.42
C THR A 172 8.53 -7.37 1.72
N SER A 173 7.92 -8.35 2.39
CA SER A 173 8.47 -8.97 3.60
C SER A 173 9.81 -9.65 3.34
N LEU A 174 9.97 -10.34 2.20
CA LEU A 174 11.24 -10.94 1.78
C LEU A 174 12.30 -9.90 1.38
N ALA A 175 11.88 -8.87 0.65
CA ALA A 175 12.75 -7.80 0.18
C ALA A 175 13.31 -6.93 1.31
N ARG A 176 12.55 -6.76 2.40
CA ARG A 176 13.00 -6.04 3.60
C ARG A 176 14.31 -6.61 4.15
N ASN A 177 14.48 -7.92 4.09
CA ASN A 177 15.70 -8.58 4.58
C ASN A 177 16.93 -8.33 3.68
N LYS A 178 16.74 -7.85 2.45
CA LYS A 178 17.78 -7.63 1.44
C LYS A 178 18.02 -6.15 1.09
N ASN A 179 17.39 -5.21 1.79
CA ASN A 179 17.45 -3.75 1.54
C ASN A 179 17.18 -3.35 0.07
N SER A 180 16.43 -4.14 -0.68
CA SER A 180 16.15 -3.91 -2.09
C SER A 180 14.64 -3.88 -2.36
N VAL A 181 14.17 -2.76 -2.89
CA VAL A 181 12.74 -2.58 -3.31
C VAL A 181 12.52 -3.12 -4.73
N PHE A 182 13.60 -3.38 -5.47
CA PHE A 182 13.56 -3.75 -6.87
C PHE A 182 12.73 -5.01 -7.21
N PRO A 183 12.72 -6.10 -6.41
CA PRO A 183 12.00 -7.32 -6.77
C PRO A 183 10.47 -7.23 -6.68
N ILE A 184 9.90 -6.19 -6.07
CA ILE A 184 8.46 -6.08 -5.83
C ILE A 184 7.69 -5.91 -7.15
N PHE A 185 8.19 -5.04 -8.04
CA PHE A 185 7.55 -4.76 -9.32
C PHE A 185 7.51 -5.99 -10.25
N PRO A 186 8.65 -6.65 -10.57
CA PRO A 186 8.63 -7.79 -11.46
C PRO A 186 7.87 -8.99 -10.88
N ALA A 187 7.93 -9.21 -9.57
CA ALA A 187 7.19 -10.29 -8.92
C ALA A 187 5.67 -10.03 -8.97
N GLY A 188 5.23 -8.82 -8.66
CA GLY A 188 3.81 -8.45 -8.70
C GLY A 188 3.27 -8.47 -10.13
N PHE A 189 4.01 -7.93 -11.09
CA PHE A 189 3.64 -7.97 -12.51
C PHE A 189 3.59 -9.40 -13.04
N GLY A 190 4.60 -10.22 -12.74
CA GLY A 190 4.64 -11.64 -13.11
C GLY A 190 3.45 -12.41 -12.54
N PHE A 191 3.07 -12.15 -11.29
CA PHE A 191 1.90 -12.76 -10.68
C PHE A 191 0.59 -12.32 -11.36
N ALA A 192 0.41 -11.03 -11.63
CA ALA A 192 -0.77 -10.53 -12.34
C ALA A 192 -0.87 -11.14 -13.74
N PHE A 193 0.27 -11.27 -14.45
CA PHE A 193 0.34 -11.91 -15.76
C PHE A 193 -0.01 -13.41 -15.70
N LEU A 194 0.49 -14.15 -14.70
CA LEU A 194 0.10 -15.53 -14.46
C LEU A 194 -1.41 -15.67 -14.21
N MET A 195 -1.98 -14.76 -13.43
CA MET A 195 -3.44 -14.71 -13.20
C MET A 195 -4.18 -14.51 -14.52
N LEU A 196 -3.75 -13.59 -15.39
CA LEU A 196 -4.35 -13.38 -16.71
C LEU A 196 -4.34 -14.68 -17.54
N LEU A 197 -3.21 -15.38 -17.58
CA LEU A 197 -3.09 -16.66 -18.30
C LEU A 197 -4.03 -17.74 -17.72
N CYS A 198 -4.11 -17.83 -16.39
CA CYS A 198 -5.02 -18.77 -15.72
C CYS A 198 -6.49 -18.46 -16.03
N ILE A 199 -6.89 -17.19 -15.98
CA ILE A 199 -8.24 -16.76 -16.28
C ILE A 199 -8.61 -17.11 -17.73
N ASN A 200 -7.74 -16.80 -18.69
CA ASN A 200 -7.98 -17.10 -20.09
C ASN A 200 -7.97 -18.62 -20.40
N ARG A 201 -7.18 -19.42 -19.68
CA ARG A 201 -7.07 -20.86 -19.92
C ARG A 201 -8.22 -21.65 -19.33
N PHE A 202 -8.67 -21.29 -18.15
CA PHE A 202 -9.64 -22.08 -17.37
C PHE A 202 -11.05 -21.47 -17.35
N SER A 203 -11.23 -20.25 -17.86
CA SER A 203 -12.49 -19.49 -17.87
C SER A 203 -13.24 -19.59 -16.51
N PRO A 204 -12.59 -19.27 -15.37
CA PRO A 204 -13.14 -19.50 -14.04
C PRO A 204 -14.43 -18.71 -13.78
N TYR A 205 -14.64 -17.62 -14.50
CA TYR A 205 -15.86 -16.82 -14.41
C TYR A 205 -17.11 -17.56 -14.86
N GLN A 206 -16.97 -18.54 -15.76
CA GLN A 206 -18.08 -19.37 -16.25
C GLN A 206 -18.17 -20.71 -15.53
N SER A 207 -17.03 -21.26 -15.09
CA SER A 207 -16.94 -22.62 -14.57
C SER A 207 -17.15 -22.71 -13.06
N ILE A 208 -16.85 -21.63 -12.30
CA ILE A 208 -16.89 -21.65 -10.84
C ILE A 208 -18.21 -21.02 -10.37
N SER A 209 -18.91 -21.73 -9.50
CA SER A 209 -20.15 -21.23 -8.91
C SER A 209 -19.91 -20.02 -7.99
N ILE A 210 -20.85 -19.09 -7.97
CA ILE A 210 -20.82 -17.83 -7.22
C ILE A 210 -20.50 -18.03 -5.72
N PRO A 211 -21.05 -19.02 -4.98
CA PRO A 211 -20.70 -19.25 -3.59
C PRO A 211 -19.20 -19.50 -3.37
N ILE A 212 -18.52 -20.16 -4.31
CA ILE A 212 -17.07 -20.39 -4.21
C ILE A 212 -16.30 -19.08 -4.35
N TRP A 213 -16.71 -18.20 -5.27
CA TRP A 213 -16.13 -16.86 -5.42
C TRP A 213 -16.29 -16.03 -4.15
N LEU A 214 -17.44 -16.15 -3.48
CA LEU A 214 -17.71 -15.45 -2.23
C LEU A 214 -16.80 -15.94 -1.10
N ILE A 215 -16.64 -17.26 -0.96
CA ILE A 215 -15.69 -17.85 0.01
C ILE A 215 -14.24 -17.42 -0.29
N LEU A 216 -13.84 -17.43 -1.56
CA LEU A 216 -12.52 -16.96 -1.99
C LEU A 216 -12.32 -15.47 -1.65
N CYS A 217 -13.30 -14.61 -1.90
CA CYS A 217 -13.23 -13.19 -1.59
C CYS A 217 -13.05 -12.94 -0.09
N PHE A 218 -13.87 -13.55 0.76
CA PHE A 218 -13.74 -13.41 2.21
C PHE A 218 -12.45 -14.03 2.73
N GLY A 219 -12.03 -15.18 2.21
CA GLY A 219 -10.80 -15.85 2.59
C GLY A 219 -9.56 -15.01 2.24
N THR A 220 -9.50 -14.51 1.01
CA THR A 220 -8.38 -13.64 0.58
C THR A 220 -8.36 -12.31 1.33
N PHE A 221 -9.51 -11.72 1.63
CA PHE A 221 -9.62 -10.49 2.41
C PHE A 221 -9.14 -10.69 3.86
N ALA A 222 -9.52 -11.79 4.50
CA ALA A 222 -9.04 -12.13 5.84
C ALA A 222 -7.51 -12.32 5.88
N ILE A 223 -6.96 -13.02 4.88
CA ILE A 223 -5.51 -13.21 4.74
C ILE A 223 -4.82 -11.87 4.50
N LEU A 224 -5.40 -10.98 3.69
CA LEU A 224 -4.87 -9.64 3.42
C LEU A 224 -4.76 -8.82 4.70
N ILE A 225 -5.84 -8.76 5.51
CA ILE A 225 -5.85 -8.05 6.79
C ILE A 225 -4.80 -8.63 7.74
N TRP A 226 -4.73 -9.96 7.83
CA TRP A 226 -3.74 -10.62 8.67
C TRP A 226 -2.30 -10.29 8.25
N LYS A 227 -2.00 -10.34 6.94
CA LYS A 227 -0.69 -9.99 6.38
C LYS A 227 -0.35 -8.51 6.58
N ALA A 228 -1.30 -7.61 6.40
CA ALA A 228 -1.12 -6.18 6.67
C ALA A 228 -0.80 -5.94 8.16
N ALA A 229 -1.53 -6.59 9.06
CA ALA A 229 -1.28 -6.50 10.51
C ALA A 229 0.10 -7.08 10.89
N GLN A 230 0.48 -8.22 10.31
CA GLN A 230 1.79 -8.84 10.51
C GLN A 230 2.92 -7.93 10.01
N PHE A 231 2.74 -7.32 8.83
CA PHE A 231 3.69 -6.38 8.25
C PHE A 231 3.91 -5.16 9.15
N ILE A 232 2.83 -4.58 9.67
CA ILE A 232 2.89 -3.43 10.59
C ILE A 232 3.53 -3.82 11.94
N LYS A 233 3.23 -5.01 12.49
CA LYS A 233 3.84 -5.49 13.75
C LYS A 233 5.34 -5.79 13.59
N GLY A 234 5.74 -6.41 12.51
CA GLY A 234 7.15 -6.75 12.26
C GLY A 234 8.08 -5.53 12.13
N MET A 235 7.54 -4.31 12.07
CA MET A 235 8.34 -3.07 12.11
C MET A 235 8.85 -2.74 13.52
N ASP A 236 8.13 -3.16 14.57
CA ASP A 236 8.58 -2.94 15.95
C ASP A 236 9.76 -3.85 16.31
N GLU A 237 9.77 -5.09 15.81
CA GLU A 237 10.80 -6.09 16.13
C GLU A 237 12.13 -5.80 15.39
N GLY A 238 12.08 -5.25 14.17
CA GLY A 238 13.27 -4.89 13.40
C GLY A 238 14.08 -3.72 14.00
N GLY A 239 13.45 -2.85 14.79
CA GLY A 239 14.11 -1.76 15.50
C GLY A 239 14.88 -2.23 16.74
N LEU A 240 14.46 -3.33 17.37
CA LEU A 240 15.10 -3.89 18.58
C LEU A 240 16.28 -4.81 18.26
N ALA A 241 16.31 -5.43 17.07
CA ALA A 241 17.36 -6.38 16.68
C ALA A 241 18.70 -5.72 16.28
N ILE A 242 18.75 -4.40 16.14
CA ILE A 242 19.96 -3.66 15.76
C ILE A 242 20.61 -2.98 16.98
N CYS A 243 19.94 -2.97 18.14
CA CYS A 243 20.48 -2.43 19.40
C CYS A 243 21.14 -3.50 20.29
N ASN A 244 21.28 -4.73 19.86
CA ASN A 244 22.09 -5.78 20.44
C ASN A 244 23.21 -6.14 19.46
#